data_cc4823c396688549f10284b6f32ee660
#
_entry.id   cc4823c396688549f10284b6f32ee660
#
_cell.length_a   1.000
_cell.length_b   1.000
_cell.length_c   1.000
_cell.angle_alpha   90.00
_cell.angle_beta   90.00
_cell.angle_gamma   90.00
#
_symmetry.space_group_name_H-M   'P 1'
#
loop_
_entity.id
_entity.type
_entity.pdbx_description
1 polymer ?
#
loop_
_entity_poly.entity_id
_entity_poly.type
_entity_poly.pdbx_seq_one_letter_code
_entity_poly.pdbx_strand_id
1 'polypeptide(L)'
;MQPIALAQTAKSYPFPASCPSISASKYQSSLDSGWKSTKMLGGSALKQPRTIIFDTVGNMLVLQATKGVSVHTFDANGCVASSTMLISNNRLNHGLTLTPDGKTLYASSETIAWSWSYDAAALKATNQQTVVKGISTGVHSTRTMLVVPQAPNYVVLQAGSNGNWDYASGNPAAGRSIVKVFDMSKVPSGGYNYNTDGAVLGYGLRNEVALAFDPAGHVWGAENSGDVRINLFGIQHGVEIC
;
A
#
# COMPACT_ATOMS: atom_id res chain seq x y z
N MET A 1 16.79 11.58 -23.20
CA MET A 1 15.82 11.31 -22.11
C MET A 1 14.62 12.21 -22.35
N GLN A 2 13.46 11.67 -22.73
CA GLN A 2 12.25 12.47 -22.81
C GLN A 2 11.78 12.77 -21.39
N PRO A 3 11.33 13.99 -21.10
CA PRO A 3 10.74 14.30 -19.80
C PRO A 3 9.51 13.41 -19.62
N ILE A 4 9.47 12.71 -18.49
CA ILE A 4 8.30 11.95 -18.06
C ILE A 4 7.17 12.97 -17.93
N ALA A 5 6.11 12.83 -18.73
CA ALA A 5 4.89 13.57 -18.53
C ALA A 5 4.41 13.21 -17.11
N LEU A 6 4.65 14.11 -16.17
CA LEU A 6 4.06 14.02 -14.84
C LEU A 6 2.55 13.89 -15.03
N ALA A 7 2.00 12.86 -14.44
CA ALA A 7 0.61 12.51 -14.46
C ALA A 7 -0.28 13.74 -14.33
N GLN A 8 -1.45 13.67 -14.96
CA GLN A 8 -2.54 14.63 -14.83
C GLN A 8 -2.57 15.20 -13.42
N THR A 9 -2.55 16.52 -13.31
CA THR A 9 -2.63 17.21 -12.03
C THR A 9 -3.85 16.69 -11.30
N ALA A 10 -3.63 15.89 -10.27
CA ALA A 10 -4.68 15.42 -9.40
C ALA A 10 -5.48 16.63 -8.94
N LYS A 11 -6.80 16.52 -8.92
CA LYS A 11 -7.67 17.61 -8.50
C LYS A 11 -7.25 18.06 -7.11
N SER A 12 -6.80 19.29 -7.00
CA SER A 12 -6.43 19.90 -5.74
C SER A 12 -7.70 20.30 -4.99
N TYR A 13 -7.85 19.85 -3.76
CA TYR A 13 -8.91 20.29 -2.87
C TYR A 13 -8.34 21.27 -1.83
N PRO A 14 -9.13 22.28 -1.39
CA PRO A 14 -8.73 23.12 -0.28
C PRO A 14 -8.54 22.26 0.98
N PHE A 15 -7.62 22.63 1.84
CA PHE A 15 -7.49 21.98 3.14
C PHE A 15 -8.55 22.54 4.10
N PRO A 16 -9.56 21.76 4.52
CA PRO A 16 -10.65 22.26 5.34
C PRO A 16 -10.16 22.51 6.78
N ALA A 17 -10.62 23.59 7.39
CA ALA A 17 -10.36 23.82 8.83
C ALA A 17 -11.11 22.83 9.70
N SER A 18 -12.32 22.43 9.30
CA SER A 18 -13.15 21.41 9.94
C SER A 18 -14.13 20.83 8.94
N CYS A 19 -14.61 19.61 9.16
CA CYS A 19 -15.67 19.02 8.35
C CYS A 19 -16.96 18.87 9.17
N PRO A 20 -18.12 19.20 8.60
CA PRO A 20 -19.42 19.05 9.27
C PRO A 20 -19.65 17.62 9.76
N SER A 21 -20.35 17.51 10.88
CA SER A 21 -20.74 16.20 11.45
C SER A 21 -19.59 15.26 11.86
N ILE A 22 -18.35 15.74 11.85
CA ILE A 22 -17.20 14.97 12.31
C ILE A 22 -16.85 15.42 13.73
N SER A 23 -17.01 14.53 14.71
CA SER A 23 -16.60 14.79 16.08
C SER A 23 -15.10 15.01 16.17
N ALA A 24 -14.64 15.85 17.10
CA ALA A 24 -13.24 16.09 17.37
C ALA A 24 -12.47 14.77 17.63
N SER A 25 -11.17 14.79 17.45
CA SER A 25 -10.33 13.66 17.82
C SER A 25 -10.49 13.33 19.31
N LYS A 26 -10.56 12.04 19.62
CA LYS A 26 -10.54 11.56 21.01
C LYS A 26 -9.21 11.87 21.70
N TYR A 27 -8.14 11.91 20.93
CA TYR A 27 -6.80 12.12 21.45
C TYR A 27 -6.33 13.54 21.13
N GLN A 28 -5.68 14.16 22.10
CA GLN A 28 -5.03 15.44 21.89
C GLN A 28 -3.80 15.24 20.98
N SER A 29 -3.54 16.23 20.13
CA SER A 29 -2.34 16.28 19.30
C SER A 29 -1.75 17.70 19.36
N SER A 30 -0.43 17.80 19.34
CA SER A 30 0.29 19.04 19.10
C SER A 30 0.88 19.00 17.69
N LEU A 31 0.91 20.14 17.04
CA LEU A 31 1.47 20.29 15.70
C LEU A 31 2.54 21.37 15.73
N ASP A 32 3.61 21.16 14.97
CA ASP A 32 4.61 22.18 14.75
C ASP A 32 4.03 23.37 13.97
N SER A 33 4.71 24.52 14.07
CA SER A 33 4.30 25.74 13.40
C SER A 33 4.17 25.50 11.88
N GLY A 34 3.06 25.96 11.30
CA GLY A 34 2.76 25.82 9.88
C GLY A 34 2.02 24.52 9.50
N TRP A 35 1.94 23.52 10.39
CA TRP A 35 1.16 22.31 10.16
C TRP A 35 -0.31 22.47 10.56
N LYS A 36 -1.18 21.82 9.81
CA LYS A 36 -2.62 21.75 10.09
C LYS A 36 -3.09 20.30 10.07
N SER A 37 -4.06 19.97 10.90
CA SER A 37 -4.67 18.65 10.95
C SER A 37 -6.19 18.77 10.99
N THR A 38 -6.86 18.07 10.10
CA THR A 38 -8.33 18.00 10.07
C THR A 38 -8.76 16.56 10.00
N LYS A 39 -9.66 16.18 10.91
CA LYS A 39 -10.27 14.86 10.88
C LYS A 39 -11.34 14.82 9.77
N MET A 40 -11.11 14.00 8.76
CA MET A 40 -11.94 13.90 7.56
C MET A 40 -13.06 12.86 7.69
N LEU A 41 -12.81 11.79 8.43
CA LEU A 41 -13.73 10.68 8.66
C LEU A 41 -13.76 10.30 10.14
N GLY A 42 -14.88 9.84 10.63
CA GLY A 42 -15.04 9.51 12.03
C GLY A 42 -15.91 8.27 12.26
N GLY A 43 -15.96 7.83 13.53
CA GLY A 43 -16.79 6.73 13.94
C GLY A 43 -16.46 5.41 13.24
N SER A 44 -17.49 4.73 12.73
CA SER A 44 -17.38 3.45 12.02
C SER A 44 -17.13 3.58 10.51
N ALA A 45 -16.86 4.79 9.99
CA ALA A 45 -16.67 5.03 8.58
C ALA A 45 -15.46 4.25 8.01
N LEU A 46 -14.41 4.10 8.81
CA LEU A 46 -13.25 3.26 8.49
C LEU A 46 -13.00 2.23 9.60
N LYS A 47 -12.75 0.99 9.20
CA LYS A 47 -12.34 -0.09 10.09
C LYS A 47 -10.95 -0.57 9.73
N GLN A 48 -9.99 -0.46 10.64
CA GLN A 48 -8.60 -0.88 10.43
C GLN A 48 -8.00 -0.38 9.10
N PRO A 49 -7.99 0.93 8.83
CA PRO A 49 -7.38 1.48 7.61
C PRO A 49 -5.89 1.16 7.59
N ARG A 50 -5.38 0.76 6.43
CA ARG A 50 -3.98 0.34 6.24
C ARG A 50 -3.26 1.20 5.20
N THR A 51 -3.79 1.27 3.99
CA THR A 51 -3.17 2.01 2.90
C THR A 51 -4.17 2.99 2.31
N ILE A 52 -3.69 4.17 2.00
CA ILE A 52 -4.44 5.25 1.36
C ILE A 52 -3.73 5.62 0.07
N ILE A 53 -4.49 5.68 -1.03
CA ILE A 53 -4.03 6.22 -2.30
C ILE A 53 -5.08 7.17 -2.87
N PHE A 54 -4.68 8.01 -3.82
CA PHE A 54 -5.60 8.85 -4.58
C PHE A 54 -5.64 8.39 -6.02
N ASP A 55 -6.83 8.39 -6.62
CA ASP A 55 -6.99 8.12 -8.05
C ASP A 55 -6.72 9.36 -8.91
N THR A 56 -6.79 9.18 -10.23
CA THR A 56 -6.49 10.23 -11.21
C THR A 56 -7.47 11.39 -11.22
N VAL A 57 -8.66 11.24 -10.61
CA VAL A 57 -9.66 12.31 -10.48
C VAL A 57 -9.76 12.87 -9.07
N GLY A 58 -8.91 12.39 -8.15
CA GLY A 58 -8.76 12.90 -6.79
C GLY A 58 -9.66 12.21 -5.75
N ASN A 59 -10.28 11.08 -6.05
CA ASN A 59 -10.94 10.28 -5.02
C ASN A 59 -9.91 9.58 -4.14
N MET A 60 -10.20 9.47 -2.86
CA MET A 60 -9.38 8.74 -1.90
C MET A 60 -9.83 7.29 -1.80
N LEU A 61 -8.93 6.36 -2.10
CA LEU A 61 -9.15 4.92 -1.92
C LEU A 61 -8.46 4.48 -0.63
N VAL A 62 -9.20 3.76 0.21
CA VAL A 62 -8.66 3.26 1.49
C VAL A 62 -8.84 1.76 1.57
N LEU A 63 -7.72 1.02 1.67
CA LEU A 63 -7.76 -0.38 2.05
C LEU A 63 -8.02 -0.50 3.54
N GLN A 64 -9.06 -1.21 3.88
CA GLN A 64 -9.47 -1.55 5.24
C GLN A 64 -9.25 -3.05 5.46
N ALA A 65 -8.34 -3.40 6.35
CA ALA A 65 -8.04 -4.80 6.63
C ALA A 65 -9.32 -5.56 7.04
N THR A 66 -9.47 -6.76 6.52
CA THR A 66 -10.63 -7.65 6.75
C THR A 66 -11.98 -7.12 6.23
N LYS A 67 -11.97 -6.03 5.44
CA LYS A 67 -13.17 -5.48 4.80
C LYS A 67 -13.05 -5.38 3.29
N GLY A 68 -11.98 -4.77 2.80
CA GLY A 68 -11.80 -4.50 1.38
C GLY A 68 -11.27 -3.11 1.10
N VAL A 69 -11.67 -2.51 -0.02
CA VAL A 69 -11.29 -1.15 -0.41
C VAL A 69 -12.53 -0.27 -0.47
N SER A 70 -12.50 0.85 0.23
CA SER A 70 -13.52 1.90 0.11
C SER A 70 -13.00 3.06 -0.74
N VAL A 71 -13.91 3.75 -1.42
CA VAL A 71 -13.64 4.99 -2.16
C VAL A 71 -14.40 6.14 -1.52
N HIS A 72 -13.74 7.28 -1.42
CA HIS A 72 -14.26 8.50 -0.81
C HIS A 72 -14.11 9.65 -1.78
N THR A 73 -15.20 10.35 -2.07
CA THR A 73 -15.20 11.57 -2.88
C THR A 73 -15.17 12.81 -1.98
N PHE A 74 -14.76 13.94 -2.52
CA PHE A 74 -14.67 15.19 -1.78
C PHE A 74 -15.59 16.25 -2.36
N ASP A 75 -16.12 17.10 -1.49
CA ASP A 75 -16.86 18.30 -1.86
C ASP A 75 -15.90 19.48 -2.22
N ALA A 76 -16.49 20.61 -2.59
CA ALA A 76 -15.73 21.80 -2.96
C ALA A 76 -14.89 22.38 -1.79
N ASN A 77 -15.23 22.05 -0.54
CA ASN A 77 -14.51 22.49 0.65
C ASN A 77 -13.39 21.53 1.06
N GLY A 78 -13.24 20.40 0.35
CA GLY A 78 -12.27 19.37 0.67
C GLY A 78 -12.70 18.38 1.75
N CYS A 79 -13.95 18.42 2.19
CA CYS A 79 -14.51 17.41 3.09
C CYS A 79 -15.02 16.19 2.33
N VAL A 80 -15.05 15.02 2.98
CA VAL A 80 -15.59 13.82 2.36
C VAL A 80 -17.09 13.98 2.11
N ALA A 81 -17.48 13.94 0.84
CA ALA A 81 -18.86 14.07 0.39
C ALA A 81 -19.59 12.72 0.38
N SER A 82 -18.90 11.65 -0.04
CA SER A 82 -19.47 10.31 -0.07
C SER A 82 -18.42 9.24 0.27
N SER A 83 -18.90 8.09 0.72
CA SER A 83 -18.08 6.93 1.03
C SER A 83 -18.80 5.67 0.56
N THR A 84 -18.15 4.88 -0.29
CA THR A 84 -18.72 3.66 -0.88
C THR A 84 -17.71 2.52 -0.79
N MET A 85 -18.17 1.30 -0.55
CA MET A 85 -17.33 0.11 -0.64
C MET A 85 -17.11 -0.22 -2.13
N LEU A 86 -15.89 -0.06 -2.60
CA LEU A 86 -15.47 -0.34 -3.98
C LEU A 86 -15.24 -1.82 -4.21
N ILE A 87 -14.54 -2.47 -3.27
CA ILE A 87 -14.21 -3.90 -3.30
C ILE A 87 -14.54 -4.49 -1.92
N SER A 88 -15.44 -5.46 -1.88
CA SER A 88 -15.72 -6.25 -0.68
C SER A 88 -14.88 -7.53 -0.74
N ASN A 89 -13.80 -7.58 0.03
CA ASN A 89 -12.93 -8.75 0.15
C ASN A 89 -12.27 -8.76 1.54
N ASN A 90 -12.74 -9.65 2.40
CA ASN A 90 -12.29 -9.76 3.79
C ASN A 90 -10.87 -10.33 3.95
N ARG A 91 -10.25 -10.79 2.87
CA ARG A 91 -8.85 -11.27 2.87
C ARG A 91 -7.85 -10.15 2.67
N LEU A 92 -8.25 -8.99 2.14
CA LEU A 92 -7.35 -7.86 1.93
C LEU A 92 -6.80 -7.38 3.27
N ASN A 93 -5.49 -7.10 3.32
CA ASN A 93 -4.86 -6.74 4.57
C ASN A 93 -3.97 -5.49 4.52
N HIS A 94 -3.26 -5.20 3.41
CA HIS A 94 -2.33 -4.06 3.43
C HIS A 94 -2.08 -3.42 2.06
N GLY A 95 -1.52 -4.15 1.09
CA GLY A 95 -1.06 -3.57 -0.17
C GLY A 95 -2.21 -3.03 -1.02
N LEU A 96 -2.06 -1.81 -1.51
CA LEU A 96 -2.98 -1.13 -2.42
C LEU A 96 -2.17 -0.18 -3.30
N THR A 97 -2.30 -0.32 -4.62
CA THR A 97 -1.63 0.56 -5.59
C THR A 97 -2.44 0.65 -6.87
N LEU A 98 -2.24 1.71 -7.63
CA LEU A 98 -2.96 2.00 -8.87
C LEU A 98 -1.95 2.31 -9.97
N THR A 99 -2.21 1.85 -11.20
CA THR A 99 -1.41 2.25 -12.36
C THR A 99 -1.48 3.75 -12.60
N PRO A 100 -0.45 4.39 -13.17
CA PRO A 100 -0.45 5.84 -13.43
C PRO A 100 -1.58 6.32 -14.34
N ASP A 101 -2.08 5.45 -15.23
CA ASP A 101 -3.25 5.73 -16.07
C ASP A 101 -4.59 5.61 -15.33
N GLY A 102 -4.57 5.19 -14.07
CA GLY A 102 -5.74 5.04 -13.23
C GLY A 102 -6.66 3.87 -13.58
N LYS A 103 -6.24 2.94 -14.44
CA LYS A 103 -7.14 1.90 -14.97
C LYS A 103 -7.03 0.54 -14.29
N THR A 104 -5.89 0.26 -13.66
CA THR A 104 -5.69 -1.03 -13.00
C THR A 104 -5.35 -0.83 -11.53
N LEU A 105 -6.22 -1.33 -10.68
CA LEU A 105 -6.04 -1.34 -9.22
C LEU A 105 -5.48 -2.69 -8.79
N TYR A 106 -4.46 -2.68 -7.95
CA TYR A 106 -3.90 -3.86 -7.32
C TYR A 106 -4.10 -3.81 -5.82
N ALA A 107 -4.43 -4.95 -5.22
CA ALA A 107 -4.46 -5.08 -3.77
C ALA A 107 -4.06 -6.49 -3.32
N SER A 108 -3.52 -6.58 -2.11
CA SER A 108 -2.99 -7.81 -1.54
C SER A 108 -3.71 -8.27 -0.27
N SER A 109 -3.73 -9.58 -0.12
CA SER A 109 -3.89 -10.28 1.16
C SER A 109 -2.54 -10.81 1.62
N GLU A 110 -2.53 -11.56 2.70
CA GLU A 110 -1.34 -12.25 3.18
C GLU A 110 -0.75 -13.23 2.15
N THR A 111 -1.59 -13.92 1.37
CA THR A 111 -1.17 -15.04 0.51
C THR A 111 -1.39 -14.82 -0.99
N ILE A 112 -2.17 -13.82 -1.37
CA ILE A 112 -2.57 -13.56 -2.75
C ILE A 112 -2.58 -12.06 -3.02
N ALA A 113 -2.16 -11.67 -4.21
CA ALA A 113 -2.40 -10.35 -4.79
C ALA A 113 -3.33 -10.47 -6.00
N TRP A 114 -4.24 -9.50 -6.12
CA TRP A 114 -5.20 -9.40 -7.20
C TRP A 114 -5.08 -8.08 -7.94
N SER A 115 -5.61 -8.07 -9.16
CA SER A 115 -5.89 -6.85 -9.93
C SER A 115 -7.38 -6.72 -10.24
N TRP A 116 -7.81 -5.49 -10.49
CA TRP A 116 -9.13 -5.12 -10.98
C TRP A 116 -9.01 -4.05 -12.07
N SER A 117 -9.90 -4.11 -13.05
CA SER A 117 -10.17 -2.94 -13.91
C SER A 117 -10.89 -1.89 -13.08
N TYR A 118 -10.32 -0.68 -12.99
CA TYR A 118 -10.88 0.42 -12.20
C TYR A 118 -11.40 1.53 -13.09
N ASP A 119 -12.61 2.00 -12.79
CA ASP A 119 -13.24 3.17 -13.39
C ASP A 119 -13.48 4.23 -12.30
N ALA A 120 -12.65 5.27 -12.29
CA ALA A 120 -12.70 6.34 -11.31
C ALA A 120 -13.96 7.20 -11.42
N ALA A 121 -14.53 7.34 -12.64
CA ALA A 121 -15.75 8.12 -12.85
C ALA A 121 -17.00 7.36 -12.38
N ALA A 122 -17.05 6.06 -12.66
CA ALA A 122 -18.16 5.21 -12.24
C ALA A 122 -18.00 4.68 -10.80
N LEU A 123 -16.84 4.89 -10.15
CA LEU A 123 -16.47 4.34 -8.84
C LEU A 123 -16.67 2.82 -8.80
N LYS A 124 -16.15 2.13 -9.81
CA LYS A 124 -16.30 0.67 -9.96
C LYS A 124 -14.96 -0.02 -10.15
N ALA A 125 -14.82 -1.19 -9.52
CA ALA A 125 -13.75 -2.14 -9.74
C ALA A 125 -14.36 -3.47 -10.24
N THR A 126 -13.91 -3.94 -11.40
CA THR A 126 -14.44 -5.13 -12.09
C THR A 126 -13.29 -6.04 -12.54
N ASN A 127 -13.61 -7.20 -13.11
CA ASN A 127 -12.63 -8.10 -13.72
C ASN A 127 -11.50 -8.51 -12.75
N GLN A 128 -11.88 -8.96 -11.54
CA GLN A 128 -10.90 -9.45 -10.56
C GLN A 128 -10.08 -10.60 -11.14
N GLN A 129 -8.77 -10.50 -11.08
CA GLN A 129 -7.83 -11.54 -11.48
C GLN A 129 -6.77 -11.77 -10.39
N THR A 130 -6.37 -13.02 -10.18
CA THR A 130 -5.21 -13.35 -9.36
C THR A 130 -3.95 -13.04 -10.16
N VAL A 131 -3.09 -12.17 -9.64
CA VAL A 131 -1.82 -11.83 -10.31
C VAL A 131 -0.61 -12.49 -9.65
N VAL A 132 -0.63 -12.67 -8.33
CA VAL A 132 0.39 -13.42 -7.59
C VAL A 132 -0.28 -14.25 -6.50
N LYS A 133 0.17 -15.49 -6.32
CA LYS A 133 -0.30 -16.42 -5.28
C LYS A 133 0.87 -17.10 -4.58
N GLY A 134 0.59 -17.86 -3.52
CA GLY A 134 1.61 -18.64 -2.80
C GLY A 134 2.59 -17.75 -2.04
N ILE A 135 2.18 -16.54 -1.65
CA ILE A 135 2.99 -15.69 -0.78
C ILE A 135 3.05 -16.39 0.58
N SER A 136 4.26 -16.54 1.12
CA SER A 136 4.48 -17.22 2.40
C SER A 136 3.75 -16.52 3.54
N THR A 137 3.09 -17.28 4.39
CA THR A 137 2.47 -16.77 5.62
C THR A 137 3.54 -16.61 6.71
N GLY A 138 3.28 -15.74 7.67
CA GLY A 138 4.18 -15.51 8.79
C GLY A 138 3.65 -14.47 9.76
N VAL A 139 4.41 -14.21 10.81
CA VAL A 139 4.06 -13.20 11.82
C VAL A 139 3.91 -11.81 11.18
N HIS A 140 4.81 -11.47 10.23
CA HIS A 140 4.72 -10.23 9.47
C HIS A 140 3.88 -10.46 8.20
N SER A 141 2.58 -10.31 8.33
CA SER A 141 1.58 -10.66 7.31
C SER A 141 1.26 -9.53 6.33
N THR A 142 1.83 -8.35 6.48
CA THR A 142 1.66 -7.24 5.51
C THR A 142 2.33 -7.59 4.18
N ARG A 143 1.69 -7.17 3.07
CA ARG A 143 2.18 -7.40 1.70
C ARG A 143 2.09 -6.10 0.95
N THR A 144 3.08 -5.22 1.18
CA THR A 144 3.15 -3.93 0.49
C THR A 144 3.32 -4.13 -1.00
N MET A 145 2.53 -3.41 -1.78
CA MET A 145 2.58 -3.43 -3.25
C MET A 145 2.79 -2.02 -3.79
N LEU A 146 3.57 -1.92 -4.87
CA LEU A 146 3.82 -0.65 -5.53
C LEU A 146 4.01 -0.86 -7.04
N VAL A 147 3.23 -0.15 -7.86
CA VAL A 147 3.47 -0.06 -9.31
C VAL A 147 4.73 0.77 -9.54
N VAL A 148 5.60 0.31 -10.43
CA VAL A 148 6.81 1.06 -10.82
C VAL A 148 6.41 2.24 -11.70
N PRO A 149 6.58 3.51 -11.28
CA PRO A 149 6.03 4.64 -12.03
C PRO A 149 6.62 4.80 -13.44
N GLN A 150 7.92 4.53 -13.60
CA GLN A 150 8.63 4.63 -14.87
C GLN A 150 8.42 3.41 -15.79
N ALA A 151 7.89 2.30 -15.23
CA ALA A 151 7.63 1.07 -15.94
C ALA A 151 6.35 0.41 -15.40
N PRO A 152 5.15 0.96 -15.71
CA PRO A 152 3.90 0.64 -15.02
C PRO A 152 3.39 -0.80 -15.25
N ASN A 153 4.04 -1.54 -16.13
CA ASN A 153 3.82 -2.98 -16.26
C ASN A 153 4.50 -3.79 -15.14
N TYR A 154 5.34 -3.17 -14.33
CA TYR A 154 6.01 -3.86 -13.23
C TYR A 154 5.39 -3.47 -11.89
N VAL A 155 5.22 -4.47 -11.04
CA VAL A 155 4.73 -4.31 -9.68
C VAL A 155 5.75 -4.89 -8.72
N VAL A 156 6.13 -4.10 -7.73
CA VAL A 156 6.92 -4.55 -6.58
C VAL A 156 5.98 -5.11 -5.54
N LEU A 157 6.32 -6.25 -4.95
CA LEU A 157 5.54 -6.92 -3.90
C LEU A 157 6.49 -7.47 -2.83
N GLN A 158 6.23 -7.11 -1.59
CA GLN A 158 7.00 -7.50 -0.42
C GLN A 158 6.33 -8.66 0.33
N ALA A 159 7.14 -9.54 0.94
CA ALA A 159 6.72 -10.49 1.96
C ALA A 159 7.66 -10.40 3.17
N GLY A 160 7.10 -10.15 4.35
CA GLY A 160 7.87 -10.04 5.59
C GLY A 160 8.35 -11.37 6.14
N SER A 161 9.13 -11.32 7.21
CA SER A 161 9.70 -12.48 7.90
C SER A 161 8.64 -13.24 8.72
N ASN A 162 8.97 -14.46 9.12
CA ASN A 162 8.12 -15.30 9.97
C ASN A 162 8.27 -15.02 11.47
N GLY A 163 8.93 -13.94 11.84
CA GLY A 163 9.11 -13.56 13.24
C GLY A 163 10.27 -12.58 13.43
N ASN A 164 10.52 -12.19 14.67
CA ASN A 164 11.63 -11.29 15.02
C ASN A 164 13.01 -11.92 14.71
N TRP A 165 13.10 -13.21 14.82
CA TRP A 165 14.30 -14.01 14.55
C TRP A 165 13.97 -15.05 13.47
N ASP A 166 14.09 -14.68 12.21
CA ASP A 166 13.87 -15.58 11.08
C ASP A 166 15.19 -15.84 10.36
N TYR A 167 15.91 -16.86 10.80
CA TYR A 167 17.20 -17.23 10.21
C TYR A 167 17.13 -17.61 8.73
N ALA A 168 15.93 -17.98 8.24
CA ALA A 168 15.74 -18.25 6.82
C ALA A 168 15.65 -16.98 5.96
N SER A 169 15.53 -15.79 6.56
CA SER A 169 15.50 -14.51 5.84
C SER A 169 16.76 -14.24 5.00
N GLY A 170 17.89 -14.84 5.38
CA GLY A 170 19.13 -14.79 4.61
C GLY A 170 19.12 -15.63 3.33
N ASN A 171 18.07 -16.43 3.09
CA ASN A 171 17.94 -17.26 1.89
C ASN A 171 16.73 -16.81 1.05
N PRO A 172 16.94 -16.23 -0.15
CA PRO A 172 15.85 -15.77 -1.00
C PRO A 172 14.88 -16.89 -1.44
N ALA A 173 15.33 -18.15 -1.44
CA ALA A 173 14.47 -19.29 -1.74
C ALA A 173 13.42 -19.58 -0.64
N ALA A 174 13.55 -18.97 0.54
CA ALA A 174 12.56 -19.10 1.61
C ALA A 174 11.22 -18.40 1.28
N GLY A 175 11.19 -17.52 0.27
CA GLY A 175 9.98 -16.81 -0.19
C GLY A 175 9.41 -15.84 0.84
N ARG A 176 10.21 -15.40 1.81
CA ARG A 176 9.87 -14.43 2.85
C ARG A 176 11.06 -13.54 3.18
N SER A 177 10.84 -12.43 3.87
CA SER A 177 11.88 -11.41 4.10
C SER A 177 12.47 -10.90 2.78
N ILE A 178 11.61 -10.68 1.79
CA ILE A 178 12.03 -10.51 0.40
C ILE A 178 11.08 -9.54 -0.32
N VAL A 179 11.67 -8.73 -1.18
CA VAL A 179 10.96 -7.87 -2.13
C VAL A 179 11.20 -8.40 -3.53
N LYS A 180 10.13 -8.63 -4.28
CA LYS A 180 10.17 -9.11 -5.67
C LYS A 180 9.47 -8.18 -6.62
N VAL A 181 9.89 -8.25 -7.90
CA VAL A 181 9.28 -7.51 -9.02
C VAL A 181 8.65 -8.51 -9.98
N PHE A 182 7.44 -8.20 -10.43
CA PHE A 182 6.64 -9.01 -11.36
C PHE A 182 6.24 -8.20 -12.58
N ASP A 183 6.34 -8.78 -13.78
CA ASP A 183 5.90 -8.19 -15.05
C ASP A 183 4.41 -8.49 -15.27
N MET A 184 3.55 -7.52 -14.99
CA MET A 184 2.10 -7.65 -15.11
C MET A 184 1.58 -7.79 -16.55
N SER A 185 2.43 -7.52 -17.57
CA SER A 185 2.10 -7.80 -18.97
C SER A 185 2.19 -9.28 -19.34
N LYS A 186 2.79 -10.11 -18.47
CA LYS A 186 3.06 -11.54 -18.70
C LYS A 186 2.47 -12.44 -17.61
N VAL A 187 1.42 -11.99 -16.92
CA VAL A 187 0.80 -12.79 -15.86
C VAL A 187 0.32 -14.13 -16.43
N PRO A 188 0.83 -15.26 -15.93
CA PRO A 188 0.38 -16.57 -16.39
C PRO A 188 -1.05 -16.86 -15.95
N SER A 189 -1.70 -17.82 -16.62
CA SER A 189 -3.02 -18.29 -16.20
C SER A 189 -2.98 -18.73 -14.73
N GLY A 190 -3.84 -18.13 -13.90
CA GLY A 190 -3.91 -18.38 -12.46
C GLY A 190 -2.86 -17.64 -11.62
N GLY A 191 -2.12 -16.68 -12.20
CA GLY A 191 -1.16 -15.80 -11.51
C GLY A 191 0.22 -16.43 -11.32
N TYR A 192 1.20 -15.57 -11.05
CA TYR A 192 2.55 -15.98 -10.64
C TYR A 192 2.54 -16.73 -9.30
N ASN A 193 3.49 -17.64 -9.12
CA ASN A 193 3.81 -18.21 -7.81
C ASN A 193 4.91 -17.36 -7.17
N TYR A 194 4.62 -16.75 -6.02
CA TYR A 194 5.55 -15.84 -5.36
C TYR A 194 6.90 -16.50 -5.05
N ASN A 195 6.92 -17.79 -4.70
CA ASN A 195 8.15 -18.46 -4.29
C ASN A 195 9.09 -18.74 -5.47
N THR A 196 8.55 -19.05 -6.64
CA THR A 196 9.35 -19.49 -7.81
C THR A 196 9.50 -18.39 -8.86
N ASP A 197 8.54 -17.46 -8.96
CA ASP A 197 8.48 -16.48 -10.02
C ASP A 197 8.88 -15.08 -9.53
N GLY A 198 9.04 -14.14 -10.46
CA GLY A 198 9.46 -12.77 -10.20
C GLY A 198 10.96 -12.61 -9.96
N ALA A 199 11.47 -11.41 -10.22
CA ALA A 199 12.86 -11.06 -9.97
C ALA A 199 13.03 -10.57 -8.53
N VAL A 200 14.08 -11.00 -7.85
CA VAL A 200 14.43 -10.55 -6.50
C VAL A 200 15.01 -9.13 -6.59
N LEU A 201 14.42 -8.20 -5.86
CA LEU A 201 14.92 -6.84 -5.70
C LEU A 201 15.79 -6.71 -4.44
N GLY A 202 15.36 -7.34 -3.33
CA GLY A 202 16.10 -7.38 -2.08
C GLY A 202 15.62 -8.50 -1.17
N TYR A 203 16.46 -8.95 -0.26
CA TYR A 203 16.12 -9.98 0.72
C TYR A 203 16.95 -9.79 2.01
N GLY A 204 16.64 -10.57 3.05
CA GLY A 204 17.28 -10.42 4.35
C GLY A 204 16.61 -9.34 5.21
N LEU A 205 15.45 -8.89 4.78
CA LEU A 205 14.64 -7.86 5.40
C LEU A 205 13.76 -8.46 6.51
N ARG A 206 13.10 -7.61 7.31
CA ARG A 206 12.13 -8.09 8.30
C ARG A 206 10.70 -7.80 7.86
N ASN A 207 10.31 -6.54 7.80
CA ASN A 207 8.93 -6.16 7.47
C ASN A 207 8.87 -4.74 6.89
N GLU A 208 9.01 -4.61 5.58
CA GLU A 208 8.83 -3.35 4.86
C GLU A 208 7.34 -3.01 4.78
N VAL A 209 6.88 -2.20 5.69
CA VAL A 209 5.49 -1.77 5.73
C VAL A 209 5.19 -0.64 4.75
N ALA A 210 6.19 0.07 4.26
CA ALA A 210 6.03 1.09 3.24
C ALA A 210 7.14 0.99 2.19
N LEU A 211 6.76 1.24 0.94
CA LEU A 211 7.67 1.36 -0.21
C LEU A 211 7.30 2.63 -0.98
N ALA A 212 8.30 3.32 -1.50
CA ALA A 212 8.12 4.48 -2.38
C ALA A 212 9.20 4.54 -3.44
N PHE A 213 8.91 5.19 -4.57
CA PHE A 213 9.91 5.55 -5.57
C PHE A 213 10.24 7.04 -5.46
N ASP A 214 11.51 7.37 -5.53
CA ASP A 214 11.92 8.75 -5.73
C ASP A 214 11.82 9.16 -7.23
N PRO A 215 11.95 10.45 -7.55
CA PRO A 215 11.90 10.91 -8.95
C PRO A 215 12.98 10.31 -9.86
N ALA A 216 14.08 9.81 -9.31
CA ALA A 216 15.15 9.15 -10.06
C ALA A 216 14.85 7.66 -10.34
N GLY A 217 13.80 7.11 -9.70
CA GLY A 217 13.38 5.71 -9.85
C GLY A 217 14.01 4.76 -8.83
N HIS A 218 14.68 5.26 -7.80
CA HIS A 218 15.15 4.41 -6.71
C HIS A 218 13.98 4.01 -5.81
N VAL A 219 14.00 2.77 -5.34
CA VAL A 219 13.04 2.25 -4.36
C VAL A 219 13.55 2.54 -2.95
N TRP A 220 12.70 3.16 -2.15
CA TRP A 220 12.91 3.39 -0.74
C TRP A 220 11.94 2.52 0.07
N GLY A 221 12.44 1.90 1.12
CA GLY A 221 11.64 1.10 2.05
C GLY A 221 11.67 1.70 3.46
N ALA A 222 10.56 1.60 4.16
CA ALA A 222 10.51 1.83 5.61
C ALA A 222 10.22 0.50 6.29
N GLU A 223 11.19 0.00 7.02
CA GLU A 223 11.16 -1.31 7.65
C GLU A 223 10.86 -1.21 9.15
N ASN A 224 9.92 -2.00 9.63
CA ASN A 224 9.88 -2.38 11.03
C ASN A 224 10.97 -3.40 11.28
N SER A 225 12.14 -2.94 11.69
CA SER A 225 13.31 -3.77 11.98
C SER A 225 13.17 -4.53 13.29
N GLY A 226 14.23 -5.18 13.77
CA GLY A 226 14.18 -5.99 14.97
C GLY A 226 13.69 -5.24 16.19
N ASP A 227 12.70 -5.78 16.90
CA ASP A 227 12.16 -5.16 18.12
C ASP A 227 13.19 -5.13 19.25
N VAL A 228 14.19 -6.02 19.17
CA VAL A 228 15.26 -6.14 20.15
C VAL A 228 16.58 -6.23 19.41
N ARG A 229 17.39 -5.19 19.46
CA ARG A 229 18.81 -5.27 19.16
C ARG A 229 19.55 -5.55 20.44
N ILE A 230 20.04 -6.78 20.60
CA ILE A 230 21.03 -7.10 21.65
C ILE A 230 22.39 -6.66 21.10
N ASN A 231 22.81 -5.47 21.44
CA ASN A 231 24.22 -5.11 21.33
C ASN A 231 24.86 -5.22 22.72
N LEU A 232 26.18 -5.22 22.80
CA LEU A 232 26.93 -5.31 24.05
C LEU A 232 26.63 -4.16 25.05
N PHE A 233 25.75 -3.22 24.68
CA PHE A 233 25.44 -1.98 25.44
C PHE A 233 23.96 -1.77 25.72
N GLY A 234 23.06 -2.71 25.38
CA GLY A 234 21.63 -2.61 25.71
C GLY A 234 20.66 -2.92 24.56
N ILE A 235 19.38 -2.85 24.88
CA ILE A 235 18.26 -3.11 23.96
C ILE A 235 17.84 -1.79 23.33
N GLN A 236 17.83 -1.71 21.99
CA GLN A 236 17.28 -0.58 21.26
C GLN A 236 16.16 -1.02 20.32
N HIS A 237 15.06 -0.26 20.27
CA HIS A 237 14.01 -0.40 19.28
C HIS A 237 14.34 0.54 18.11
N GLY A 238 14.21 0.06 16.87
CA GLY A 238 14.53 0.88 15.70
C GLY A 238 13.60 0.67 14.53
N VAL A 239 13.35 1.77 13.80
CA VAL A 239 12.84 1.77 12.43
C VAL A 239 14.02 2.14 11.54
N GLU A 240 14.29 1.35 10.51
CA GLU A 240 15.31 1.65 9.51
C GLU A 240 14.65 2.09 8.21
N ILE A 241 15.26 3.09 7.58
CA ILE A 241 14.91 3.54 6.22
C ILE A 241 16.06 3.08 5.32
N CYS A 242 15.74 2.25 4.33
CA CYS A 242 16.68 1.70 3.36
C CYS A 242 16.45 2.28 1.97
#